data_ca549c22fcfdc9916e71640c4ad63636
#
_entry.id   ca549c22fcfdc9916e71640c4ad63636
#
_cell.length_a   1.000
_cell.length_b   1.000
_cell.length_c   1.000
_cell.angle_alpha   90.00
_cell.angle_beta   90.00
_cell.angle_gamma   90.00
#
_symmetry.space_group_name_H-M   'P 1'
#
loop_
_entity.id
_entity.type
_entity.pdbx_description
1 polymer ?
#
loop_
_entity_poly.entity_id
_entity_poly.type
_entity_poly.pdbx_seq_one_letter_code
_entity_poly.pdbx_strand_id
1 'polypeptide(L)'
;MRCGSSADPLLPGGQSSRGAAHALEGWLWKGAGGLSARGLAEAQDDLGLARGGGAGFEHTRLSANLLPDDLESAFALYAKVLLEPHLEGDDLEPLLELSRQDLLSLEDSPPDKLFAELRERFYSSGHRDPVQGTLKSLETLTPETVRTMRTRHTPQGATLALAGTFDWTEVQRLARKYFGGWTGEEVDLEPVVLEPRFEGHLEQDSHQTHLALQYAGVHPRSSNWYAFILAINVLSGNSSSRLFAEVREKRGLAYSVSASSELMGPLGFLSAYAGTTPERAEETLSVLRAEIETLHRGVSADELERSRISLLSSLIQSGESARARCSSLGRDYGWYGRTRTLEEVETALRGVKLEQVNTFLEGHPFENPSILTLGKSAVSRGVAVMR
;
A
#
# COMPACT_ATOMS: atom_id res chain seq x y z
N MET A 1 -4.89 -1.42 -13.25
CA MET A 1 -5.31 -0.14 -13.82
C MET A 1 -4.57 0.96 -13.09
N ARG A 2 -3.71 1.71 -13.76
CA ARG A 2 -3.11 2.91 -13.17
C ARG A 2 -4.19 3.98 -13.17
N CYS A 3 -4.78 4.27 -12.03
CA CYS A 3 -5.37 5.56 -11.81
C CYS A 3 -4.24 6.52 -11.53
N GLY A 4 -4.22 7.64 -12.21
CA GLY A 4 -3.40 8.75 -11.75
C GLY A 4 -3.68 8.94 -10.27
N SER A 5 -2.62 9.17 -9.50
CA SER A 5 -2.63 9.29 -8.06
C SER A 5 -3.87 10.00 -7.53
N SER A 6 -4.27 9.68 -6.31
CA SER A 6 -5.08 10.57 -5.47
C SER A 6 -4.36 11.91 -5.18
N ALA A 7 -3.14 12.08 -5.73
CA ALA A 7 -2.43 13.33 -5.83
C ALA A 7 -3.32 14.33 -6.52
N ASP A 8 -3.57 15.39 -5.86
CA ASP A 8 -4.49 16.45 -6.21
C ASP A 8 -4.13 17.10 -7.57
N PRO A 9 -4.63 16.64 -8.73
CA PRO A 9 -4.65 17.55 -9.84
C PRO A 9 -5.62 18.63 -9.41
N LEU A 10 -5.13 19.86 -9.32
CA LEU A 10 -6.04 21.00 -9.27
C LEU A 10 -6.98 20.86 -10.47
N LEU A 11 -8.23 20.49 -10.21
CA LEU A 11 -9.24 20.50 -11.23
C LEU A 11 -9.39 21.93 -11.75
N PRO A 12 -9.81 22.13 -12.99
CA PRO A 12 -10.11 23.47 -13.50
C PRO A 12 -10.97 24.22 -12.48
N GLY A 13 -10.42 25.29 -11.87
CA GLY A 13 -11.08 26.06 -10.81
C GLY A 13 -10.46 25.94 -9.42
N GLY A 14 -9.36 25.19 -9.23
CA GLY A 14 -8.64 25.11 -7.94
C GLY A 14 -9.35 24.32 -6.84
N GLN A 15 -10.34 23.48 -7.19
CA GLN A 15 -11.01 22.60 -6.23
C GLN A 15 -10.14 21.37 -5.92
N SER A 16 -10.09 20.99 -4.65
CA SER A 16 -9.41 19.77 -4.22
C SER A 16 -10.13 18.52 -4.73
N SER A 17 -9.42 17.61 -5.37
CA SER A 17 -9.94 16.30 -5.80
C SER A 17 -9.59 15.16 -4.83
N ARG A 18 -9.06 15.50 -3.66
CA ARG A 18 -8.66 14.55 -2.62
C ARG A 18 -9.84 13.71 -2.16
N GLY A 19 -9.69 12.39 -2.22
CA GLY A 19 -10.78 11.45 -1.96
C GLY A 19 -11.65 11.11 -3.16
N ALA A 20 -11.58 11.87 -4.27
CA ALA A 20 -12.43 11.64 -5.44
C ALA A 20 -12.20 10.27 -6.10
N ALA A 21 -10.97 9.77 -6.14
CA ALA A 21 -10.67 8.45 -6.69
C ALA A 21 -11.25 7.33 -5.81
N HIS A 22 -11.22 7.50 -4.49
CA HIS A 22 -11.83 6.57 -3.55
C HIS A 22 -13.36 6.57 -3.67
N ALA A 23 -13.96 7.76 -3.68
CA ALA A 23 -15.40 7.91 -3.88
C ALA A 23 -15.85 7.33 -5.24
N LEU A 24 -15.08 7.55 -6.31
CA LEU A 24 -15.37 7.00 -7.62
C LEU A 24 -15.36 5.46 -7.60
N GLU A 25 -14.38 4.83 -6.96
CA GLU A 25 -14.33 3.35 -6.89
C GLU A 25 -15.61 2.79 -6.27
N GLY A 26 -16.05 3.32 -5.15
CA GLY A 26 -17.33 2.94 -4.53
C GLY A 26 -18.54 3.25 -5.43
N TRP A 27 -18.51 4.37 -6.14
CA TRP A 27 -19.62 4.83 -6.97
C TRP A 27 -19.79 4.00 -8.25
N LEU A 28 -18.72 3.44 -8.79
CA LEU A 28 -18.79 2.50 -9.94
C LEU A 28 -19.75 1.32 -9.68
N TRP A 29 -19.96 0.94 -8.42
CA TRP A 29 -20.80 -0.19 -8.01
C TRP A 29 -22.23 0.20 -7.66
N LYS A 30 -22.60 1.47 -7.81
CA LYS A 30 -23.97 1.95 -7.53
C LYS A 30 -24.94 1.82 -8.72
N GLY A 31 -24.45 1.32 -9.86
CA GLY A 31 -25.25 1.02 -11.04
C GLY A 31 -24.38 1.09 -12.29
N ALA A 32 -24.58 0.15 -13.24
CA ALA A 32 -23.83 0.11 -14.48
C ALA A 32 -24.55 -0.73 -15.55
N GLY A 33 -24.44 -0.33 -16.83
CA GLY A 33 -24.89 -1.12 -17.98
C GLY A 33 -26.35 -1.58 -17.88
N GLY A 34 -27.25 -0.71 -17.41
CA GLY A 34 -28.66 -0.98 -17.23
C GLY A 34 -29.03 -1.73 -15.93
N LEU A 35 -28.05 -2.04 -15.07
CA LEU A 35 -28.27 -2.67 -13.76
C LEU A 35 -28.21 -1.60 -12.65
N SER A 36 -29.18 -1.62 -11.73
CA SER A 36 -29.11 -0.84 -10.49
C SER A 36 -28.03 -1.38 -9.55
N ALA A 37 -27.75 -0.68 -8.44
CA ALA A 37 -26.85 -1.18 -7.39
C ALA A 37 -27.25 -2.58 -6.89
N ARG A 38 -28.54 -2.79 -6.66
CA ARG A 38 -29.08 -4.10 -6.28
C ARG A 38 -28.90 -5.14 -7.38
N GLY A 39 -29.19 -4.79 -8.64
CA GLY A 39 -29.00 -5.70 -9.78
C GLY A 39 -27.53 -6.09 -9.99
N LEU A 40 -26.58 -5.18 -9.71
CA LEU A 40 -25.15 -5.50 -9.70
C LEU A 40 -24.77 -6.47 -8.57
N ALA A 41 -25.35 -6.29 -7.38
CA ALA A 41 -25.11 -7.19 -6.25
C ALA A 41 -25.69 -8.59 -6.55
N GLU A 42 -26.94 -8.67 -7.02
CA GLU A 42 -27.57 -9.92 -7.43
C GLU A 42 -26.75 -10.64 -8.52
N ALA A 43 -26.26 -9.91 -9.54
CA ALA A 43 -25.43 -10.49 -10.58
C ALA A 43 -24.07 -11.02 -10.06
N GLN A 44 -23.52 -10.41 -9.01
CA GLN A 44 -22.31 -10.93 -8.33
C GLN A 44 -22.62 -12.20 -7.54
N ASP A 45 -23.74 -12.20 -6.81
CA ASP A 45 -24.17 -13.34 -5.99
C ASP A 45 -24.50 -14.56 -6.88
N ASP A 46 -25.18 -14.35 -8.01
CA ASP A 46 -25.49 -15.39 -8.99
C ASP A 46 -24.23 -16.06 -9.57
N LEU A 47 -23.12 -15.33 -9.66
CA LEU A 47 -21.81 -15.83 -10.08
C LEU A 47 -20.96 -16.37 -8.93
N GLY A 48 -21.45 -16.33 -7.68
CA GLY A 48 -20.60 -16.61 -6.51
C GLY A 48 -19.34 -15.77 -6.46
N LEU A 49 -19.38 -14.57 -7.02
CA LEU A 49 -18.23 -13.71 -7.24
C LEU A 49 -17.84 -12.96 -5.97
N ALA A 50 -16.71 -13.31 -5.38
CA ALA A 50 -16.15 -12.57 -4.26
C ALA A 50 -15.37 -11.35 -4.77
N ARG A 51 -16.03 -10.18 -4.71
CA ARG A 51 -15.45 -8.89 -5.10
C ARG A 51 -14.37 -8.42 -4.10
N GLY A 52 -13.37 -7.75 -4.63
CA GLY A 52 -12.39 -6.99 -3.86
C GLY A 52 -11.83 -5.84 -4.69
N GLY A 53 -11.00 -5.03 -4.07
CA GLY A 53 -10.37 -3.90 -4.74
C GLY A 53 -10.33 -2.67 -3.85
N GLY A 54 -10.19 -1.51 -4.46
CA GLY A 54 -10.14 -0.21 -3.82
C GLY A 54 -9.24 0.77 -4.56
N ALA A 55 -9.39 2.03 -4.26
CA ALA A 55 -8.46 3.06 -4.70
C ALA A 55 -7.20 3.04 -3.83
N GLY A 56 -6.05 3.17 -4.46
CA GLY A 56 -4.76 3.40 -3.82
C GLY A 56 -4.17 4.73 -4.28
N PHE A 57 -2.95 5.03 -3.87
CA PHE A 57 -2.29 6.29 -4.21
C PHE A 57 -1.98 6.42 -5.71
N GLU A 58 -1.70 5.32 -6.39
CA GLU A 58 -1.26 5.33 -7.79
C GLU A 58 -2.19 4.58 -8.73
N HIS A 59 -3.10 3.78 -8.20
CA HIS A 59 -3.98 2.95 -9.02
C HIS A 59 -5.27 2.58 -8.29
N THR A 60 -6.34 2.44 -9.04
CA THR A 60 -7.56 1.77 -8.59
C THR A 60 -7.50 0.30 -9.01
N ARG A 61 -7.80 -0.60 -8.10
CA ARG A 61 -7.86 -2.03 -8.32
C ARG A 61 -9.29 -2.53 -8.19
N LEU A 62 -9.74 -3.22 -9.22
CA LEU A 62 -10.96 -4.02 -9.16
C LEU A 62 -10.54 -5.49 -9.27
N SER A 63 -11.04 -6.36 -8.40
CA SER A 63 -10.66 -7.77 -8.37
C SER A 63 -11.83 -8.66 -8.04
N ALA A 64 -11.76 -9.91 -8.51
CA ALA A 64 -12.76 -10.94 -8.27
C ALA A 64 -12.10 -12.31 -8.03
N ASN A 65 -12.76 -13.14 -7.22
CA ASN A 65 -12.60 -14.59 -7.24
C ASN A 65 -13.90 -15.20 -7.71
N LEU A 66 -13.82 -16.17 -8.61
CA LEU A 66 -14.94 -16.79 -9.25
C LEU A 66 -14.59 -18.22 -9.71
N LEU A 67 -15.59 -18.99 -10.08
CA LEU A 67 -15.38 -20.29 -10.74
C LEU A 67 -14.94 -20.10 -12.19
N PRO A 68 -14.13 -21.01 -12.77
CA PRO A 68 -13.64 -20.89 -14.15
C PRO A 68 -14.73 -20.74 -15.19
N ASP A 69 -15.86 -21.43 -15.01
CA ASP A 69 -16.98 -21.44 -15.96
C ASP A 69 -17.69 -20.07 -16.05
N ASP A 70 -17.56 -19.22 -15.02
CA ASP A 70 -18.18 -17.90 -14.96
C ASP A 70 -17.30 -16.77 -15.47
N LEU A 71 -16.14 -17.11 -16.06
CA LEU A 71 -15.14 -16.14 -16.48
C LEU A 71 -15.71 -15.10 -17.47
N GLU A 72 -16.45 -15.53 -18.50
CA GLU A 72 -17.04 -14.61 -19.48
C GLU A 72 -18.07 -13.67 -18.84
N SER A 73 -18.92 -14.19 -17.95
CA SER A 73 -19.93 -13.40 -17.22
C SER A 73 -19.26 -12.35 -16.33
N ALA A 74 -18.16 -12.71 -15.67
CA ALA A 74 -17.37 -11.77 -14.88
C ALA A 74 -16.74 -10.66 -15.76
N PHE A 75 -16.18 -11.01 -16.92
CA PHE A 75 -15.67 -10.00 -17.87
C PHE A 75 -16.77 -9.04 -18.31
N ALA A 76 -17.96 -9.55 -18.64
CA ALA A 76 -19.10 -8.73 -19.02
C ALA A 76 -19.53 -7.78 -17.88
N LEU A 77 -19.61 -8.30 -16.65
CA LEU A 77 -20.00 -7.51 -15.47
C LEU A 77 -18.99 -6.39 -15.18
N TYR A 78 -17.69 -6.71 -15.14
CA TYR A 78 -16.65 -5.73 -14.86
C TYR A 78 -16.50 -4.70 -15.98
N ALA A 79 -16.74 -5.08 -17.22
CA ALA A 79 -16.78 -4.13 -18.34
C ALA A 79 -17.92 -3.12 -18.16
N LYS A 80 -19.13 -3.56 -17.79
CA LYS A 80 -20.24 -2.64 -17.48
C LYS A 80 -19.86 -1.68 -16.36
N VAL A 81 -19.38 -2.20 -15.23
CA VAL A 81 -18.97 -1.38 -14.07
C VAL A 81 -17.91 -0.35 -14.44
N LEU A 82 -16.94 -0.73 -15.26
CA LEU A 82 -15.83 0.14 -15.63
C LEU A 82 -16.16 1.12 -16.74
N LEU A 83 -16.90 0.66 -17.76
CA LEU A 83 -17.12 1.42 -19.00
C LEU A 83 -18.46 2.15 -19.05
N GLU A 84 -19.48 1.62 -18.35
CA GLU A 84 -20.86 2.11 -18.40
C GLU A 84 -21.45 2.38 -17.01
N PRO A 85 -20.68 2.95 -16.03
CA PRO A 85 -21.24 3.26 -14.71
C PRO A 85 -22.29 4.38 -14.81
N HIS A 86 -23.33 4.29 -14.00
CA HIS A 86 -24.40 5.30 -14.01
C HIS A 86 -23.94 6.62 -13.39
N LEU A 87 -23.27 6.59 -12.25
CA LEU A 87 -22.75 7.75 -11.50
C LEU A 87 -23.85 8.79 -11.23
N GLU A 88 -24.99 8.36 -10.71
CA GLU A 88 -26.11 9.23 -10.36
C GLU A 88 -25.79 10.01 -9.07
N GLY A 89 -26.13 11.31 -9.04
CA GLY A 89 -25.66 12.22 -7.99
C GLY A 89 -26.07 11.84 -6.57
N ASP A 90 -27.28 11.29 -6.41
CA ASP A 90 -27.83 10.90 -5.11
C ASP A 90 -27.08 9.75 -4.43
N ASP A 91 -26.36 8.95 -5.19
CA ASP A 91 -25.56 7.82 -4.67
C ASP A 91 -24.21 8.26 -4.08
N LEU A 92 -23.75 9.47 -4.32
CA LEU A 92 -22.43 9.92 -3.89
C LEU A 92 -22.38 10.25 -2.39
N GLU A 93 -23.36 10.97 -1.85
CA GLU A 93 -23.33 11.44 -0.46
C GLU A 93 -23.21 10.30 0.57
N PRO A 94 -23.93 9.14 0.43
CA PRO A 94 -23.70 8.01 1.32
C PRO A 94 -22.27 7.46 1.29
N LEU A 95 -21.57 7.53 0.15
CA LEU A 95 -20.17 7.10 0.03
C LEU A 95 -19.22 8.07 0.71
N LEU A 96 -19.47 9.38 0.57
CA LEU A 96 -18.68 10.40 1.27
C LEU A 96 -18.88 10.31 2.79
N GLU A 97 -20.08 9.99 3.25
CA GLU A 97 -20.35 9.79 4.67
C GLU A 97 -19.58 8.58 5.24
N LEU A 98 -19.51 7.47 4.51
CA LEU A 98 -18.65 6.34 4.91
C LEU A 98 -17.18 6.77 5.00
N SER A 99 -16.69 7.53 4.02
CA SER A 99 -15.31 8.05 4.05
C SER A 99 -15.06 8.97 5.25
N ARG A 100 -16.06 9.81 5.66
CA ARG A 100 -15.97 10.64 6.87
C ARG A 100 -15.87 9.76 8.12
N GLN A 101 -16.69 8.72 8.22
CA GLN A 101 -16.65 7.78 9.35
C GLN A 101 -15.32 7.05 9.43
N ASP A 102 -14.77 6.60 8.31
CA ASP A 102 -13.43 5.98 8.25
C ASP A 102 -12.35 6.94 8.73
N LEU A 103 -12.38 8.21 8.29
CA LEU A 103 -11.42 9.23 8.73
C LEU A 103 -11.57 9.55 10.23
N LEU A 104 -12.77 9.63 10.74
CA LEU A 104 -13.02 9.85 12.17
C LEU A 104 -12.55 8.66 13.01
N SER A 105 -12.66 7.43 12.50
CA SER A 105 -12.19 6.23 13.20
C SER A 105 -10.67 6.17 13.39
N LEU A 106 -9.90 6.94 12.61
CA LEU A 106 -8.45 7.07 12.81
C LEU A 106 -8.12 7.67 14.19
N GLU A 107 -8.97 8.53 14.73
CA GLU A 107 -8.79 9.11 16.06
C GLU A 107 -8.84 8.05 17.17
N ASP A 108 -9.58 6.97 16.96
CA ASP A 108 -9.75 5.86 17.89
C ASP A 108 -8.66 4.78 17.75
N SER A 109 -7.81 4.88 16.72
CA SER A 109 -6.70 3.97 16.46
C SER A 109 -5.36 4.71 16.45
N PRO A 110 -4.69 4.86 17.62
CA PRO A 110 -3.42 5.59 17.71
C PRO A 110 -2.33 5.13 16.72
N PRO A 111 -2.16 3.82 16.43
CA PRO A 111 -1.22 3.39 15.40
C PRO A 111 -1.57 3.90 13.99
N ASP A 112 -2.85 3.82 13.59
CA ASP A 112 -3.29 4.23 12.27
C ASP A 112 -3.19 5.76 12.12
N LYS A 113 -3.56 6.50 13.16
CA LYS A 113 -3.37 7.94 13.25
C LYS A 113 -1.90 8.33 13.11
N LEU A 114 -1.01 7.65 13.85
CA LEU A 114 0.43 7.89 13.76
C LEU A 114 0.96 7.74 12.34
N PHE A 115 0.55 6.68 11.62
CA PHE A 115 0.99 6.47 10.24
C PHE A 115 0.35 7.44 9.26
N ALA A 116 -0.91 7.83 9.45
CA ALA A 116 -1.54 8.86 8.65
C ALA A 116 -0.81 10.21 8.79
N GLU A 117 -0.51 10.62 10.00
CA GLU A 117 0.23 11.85 10.33
C GLU A 117 1.70 11.80 9.87
N LEU A 118 2.36 10.62 10.00
CA LEU A 118 3.70 10.42 9.45
C LEU A 118 3.69 10.65 7.93
N ARG A 119 2.72 10.08 7.24
CA ARG A 119 2.52 10.26 5.79
C ARG A 119 2.32 11.73 5.43
N GLU A 120 1.43 12.41 6.12
CA GLU A 120 1.11 13.81 5.88
C GLU A 120 2.36 14.72 5.95
N ARG A 121 3.31 14.37 6.81
CA ARG A 121 4.54 15.15 7.02
C ARG A 121 5.71 14.67 6.20
N PHE A 122 5.66 13.41 5.75
CA PHE A 122 6.76 12.79 5.00
C PHE A 122 6.68 13.05 3.50
N TYR A 123 5.47 13.16 2.95
CA TYR A 123 5.25 13.46 1.54
C TYR A 123 4.76 14.90 1.35
N SER A 124 5.26 15.55 0.29
CA SER A 124 4.66 16.81 -0.18
C SER A 124 3.43 16.49 -1.02
N SER A 125 2.51 17.47 -1.17
CA SER A 125 1.29 17.42 -2.00
C SER A 125 0.74 15.99 -2.27
N GLY A 126 -0.09 15.79 -3.18
CA GLY A 126 -0.72 14.57 -3.69
C GLY A 126 -0.58 13.23 -2.95
N HIS A 127 0.55 12.90 -2.35
CA HIS A 127 0.77 11.62 -1.64
C HIS A 127 0.67 11.74 -0.11
N ARG A 128 0.48 12.94 0.40
CA ARG A 128 0.43 13.22 1.84
C ARG A 128 -0.88 12.80 2.50
N ASP A 129 -2.00 13.05 1.85
CA ASP A 129 -3.32 12.83 2.42
C ASP A 129 -3.76 11.37 2.29
N PRO A 130 -4.65 10.88 3.17
CA PRO A 130 -5.26 9.57 3.01
C PRO A 130 -5.97 9.42 1.65
N VAL A 131 -6.04 8.19 1.15
CA VAL A 131 -6.73 7.89 -0.13
C VAL A 131 -8.21 8.30 -0.10
N GLN A 132 -8.83 8.23 1.08
CA GLN A 132 -10.20 8.68 1.35
C GLN A 132 -10.35 10.21 1.28
N GLY A 133 -9.24 10.95 1.25
CA GLY A 133 -9.22 12.40 1.35
C GLY A 133 -9.07 12.90 2.78
N THR A 134 -9.50 14.12 3.03
CA THR A 134 -9.57 14.74 4.36
C THR A 134 -11.02 15.17 4.63
N LEU A 135 -11.39 15.36 5.89
CA LEU A 135 -12.73 15.87 6.23
C LEU A 135 -13.07 17.13 5.42
N LYS A 136 -12.13 18.06 5.35
CA LYS A 136 -12.28 19.30 4.57
C LYS A 136 -12.44 19.06 3.07
N SER A 137 -11.70 18.16 2.48
CA SER A 137 -11.81 17.86 1.05
C SER A 137 -13.15 17.20 0.72
N LEU A 138 -13.65 16.31 1.59
CA LEU A 138 -14.93 15.63 1.41
C LEU A 138 -16.12 16.60 1.41
N GLU A 139 -16.03 17.73 2.13
CA GLU A 139 -17.06 18.78 2.12
C GLU A 139 -17.16 19.51 0.75
N THR A 140 -16.08 19.48 -0.03
CA THR A 140 -15.99 20.18 -1.31
C THR A 140 -16.16 19.28 -2.53
N LEU A 141 -16.18 17.96 -2.33
CA LEU A 141 -16.40 17.03 -3.43
C LEU A 141 -17.83 17.12 -3.97
N THR A 142 -17.93 17.32 -5.27
CA THR A 142 -19.20 17.36 -6.00
C THR A 142 -19.30 16.15 -6.94
N PRO A 143 -20.52 15.77 -7.37
CA PRO A 143 -20.68 14.75 -8.41
C PRO A 143 -19.86 15.02 -9.67
N GLU A 144 -19.75 16.28 -10.11
CA GLU A 144 -18.92 16.69 -11.23
C GLU A 144 -17.45 16.37 -11.01
N THR A 145 -16.94 16.77 -9.84
CA THR A 145 -15.53 16.53 -9.48
C THR A 145 -15.19 15.05 -9.51
N VAL A 146 -16.05 14.23 -8.91
CA VAL A 146 -15.80 12.77 -8.88
C VAL A 146 -15.95 12.15 -10.28
N ARG A 147 -16.94 12.59 -11.08
CA ARG A 147 -17.07 12.11 -12.48
C ARG A 147 -15.84 12.46 -13.33
N THR A 148 -15.22 13.61 -13.10
CA THR A 148 -14.01 14.00 -13.81
C THR A 148 -12.85 13.01 -13.56
N MET A 149 -12.77 12.40 -12.38
CA MET A 149 -11.77 11.37 -12.09
C MET A 149 -11.90 10.14 -13.01
N ARG A 150 -13.09 9.86 -13.55
CA ARG A 150 -13.28 8.77 -14.50
C ARG A 150 -12.46 8.95 -15.79
N THR A 151 -12.17 10.17 -16.20
CA THR A 151 -11.33 10.42 -17.38
C THR A 151 -9.90 9.91 -17.21
N ARG A 152 -9.48 9.67 -15.97
CA ARG A 152 -8.19 9.07 -15.63
C ARG A 152 -8.22 7.53 -15.66
N HIS A 153 -9.39 6.91 -15.76
CA HIS A 153 -9.54 5.46 -15.96
C HIS A 153 -9.43 5.13 -17.44
N THR A 154 -8.21 4.97 -17.94
CA THR A 154 -7.91 4.75 -19.35
C THR A 154 -7.29 3.38 -19.59
N PRO A 155 -7.33 2.83 -20.81
CA PRO A 155 -6.69 1.55 -21.11
C PRO A 155 -5.15 1.65 -21.04
N GLN A 156 -4.58 2.83 -21.29
CA GLN A 156 -3.15 3.08 -21.18
C GLN A 156 -2.70 2.95 -19.71
N GLY A 157 -1.75 2.07 -19.48
CA GLY A 157 -1.30 1.73 -18.11
C GLY A 157 -2.28 0.83 -17.32
N ALA A 158 -3.42 0.43 -17.90
CA ALA A 158 -4.26 -0.60 -17.30
C ALA A 158 -3.61 -1.97 -17.41
N THR A 159 -3.75 -2.78 -16.37
CA THR A 159 -3.24 -4.16 -16.32
C THR A 159 -4.35 -5.10 -15.95
N LEU A 160 -4.62 -6.09 -16.78
CA LEU A 160 -5.47 -7.23 -16.47
C LEU A 160 -4.60 -8.40 -16.07
N ALA A 161 -4.73 -8.86 -14.83
CA ALA A 161 -4.01 -10.02 -14.30
C ALA A 161 -5.00 -11.14 -13.97
N LEU A 162 -4.65 -12.36 -14.32
CA LEU A 162 -5.43 -13.56 -14.02
C LEU A 162 -4.52 -14.64 -13.44
N ALA A 163 -5.05 -15.43 -12.54
CA ALA A 163 -4.42 -16.64 -12.02
C ALA A 163 -5.50 -17.68 -11.72
N GLY A 164 -5.27 -18.92 -12.14
CA GLY A 164 -6.23 -20.02 -11.98
C GLY A 164 -6.29 -20.89 -13.22
N THR A 165 -7.40 -21.60 -13.38
CA THR A 165 -7.65 -22.46 -14.53
C THR A 165 -8.43 -21.69 -15.60
N PHE A 166 -7.84 -21.48 -16.78
CA PHE A 166 -8.44 -20.83 -17.94
C PHE A 166 -7.72 -21.19 -19.23
N ASP A 167 -8.39 -21.03 -20.36
CA ASP A 167 -7.75 -21.03 -21.67
C ASP A 167 -7.25 -19.60 -22.01
N TRP A 168 -5.99 -19.48 -22.41
CA TRP A 168 -5.38 -18.17 -22.68
C TRP A 168 -5.95 -17.50 -23.95
N THR A 169 -6.30 -18.31 -24.95
CA THR A 169 -6.90 -17.80 -26.20
C THR A 169 -8.26 -17.22 -25.91
N GLU A 170 -9.02 -17.89 -25.07
CA GLU A 170 -10.33 -17.43 -24.61
C GLU A 170 -10.22 -16.13 -23.81
N VAL A 171 -9.30 -16.04 -22.85
CA VAL A 171 -9.05 -14.78 -22.11
C VAL A 171 -8.74 -13.62 -23.05
N GLN A 172 -7.90 -13.85 -24.06
CA GLN A 172 -7.60 -12.81 -25.06
C GLN A 172 -8.83 -12.42 -25.88
N ARG A 173 -9.67 -13.38 -26.25
CA ARG A 173 -10.92 -13.13 -26.95
C ARG A 173 -11.87 -12.29 -26.10
N LEU A 174 -12.05 -12.65 -24.83
CA LEU A 174 -12.90 -11.94 -23.87
C LEU A 174 -12.38 -10.53 -23.61
N ALA A 175 -11.08 -10.35 -23.40
CA ALA A 175 -10.48 -9.03 -23.21
C ALA A 175 -10.76 -8.11 -24.42
N ARG A 176 -10.57 -8.61 -25.65
CA ARG A 176 -10.89 -7.84 -26.85
C ARG A 176 -12.39 -7.56 -26.98
N LYS A 177 -13.24 -8.54 -26.67
CA LYS A 177 -14.71 -8.40 -26.77
C LYS A 177 -15.23 -7.32 -25.81
N TYR A 178 -14.79 -7.33 -24.57
CA TYR A 178 -15.37 -6.51 -23.52
C TYR A 178 -14.62 -5.19 -23.27
N PHE A 179 -13.32 -5.14 -23.54
CA PHE A 179 -12.49 -3.96 -23.29
C PHE A 179 -11.84 -3.38 -24.56
N GLY A 180 -12.00 -4.02 -25.73
CA GLY A 180 -11.37 -3.56 -26.97
C GLY A 180 -11.87 -2.20 -27.47
N GLY A 181 -13.07 -1.78 -27.08
CA GLY A 181 -13.62 -0.44 -27.36
C GLY A 181 -13.26 0.63 -26.33
N TRP A 182 -12.54 0.26 -25.27
CA TRP A 182 -12.13 1.22 -24.25
C TRP A 182 -11.02 2.13 -24.78
N THR A 183 -11.26 3.44 -24.74
CA THR A 183 -10.35 4.46 -25.26
C THR A 183 -10.01 5.46 -24.17
N GLY A 184 -8.93 6.20 -24.35
CA GLY A 184 -8.48 7.25 -23.46
C GLY A 184 -7.01 7.57 -23.73
N GLU A 185 -6.48 8.59 -23.10
CA GLU A 185 -5.08 8.98 -23.19
C GLU A 185 -4.29 8.49 -21.97
N GLU A 186 -2.98 8.37 -22.10
CA GLU A 186 -2.12 8.07 -20.97
C GLU A 186 -2.20 9.17 -19.92
N VAL A 187 -2.28 8.78 -18.66
CA VAL A 187 -2.37 9.72 -17.55
C VAL A 187 -1.01 9.84 -16.90
N ASP A 188 -0.47 11.05 -16.91
CA ASP A 188 0.74 11.36 -16.15
C ASP A 188 0.49 11.24 -14.66
N LEU A 189 1.38 10.52 -13.98
CA LEU A 189 1.39 10.44 -12.51
C LEU A 189 2.23 11.60 -11.97
N GLU A 190 1.75 12.23 -10.91
CA GLU A 190 2.56 13.21 -10.22
C GLU A 190 3.82 12.57 -9.61
N PRO A 191 4.96 13.25 -9.67
CA PRO A 191 6.17 12.75 -9.04
C PRO A 191 5.99 12.69 -7.51
N VAL A 192 6.52 11.62 -6.91
CA VAL A 192 6.59 11.53 -5.46
C VAL A 192 7.69 12.47 -4.97
N VAL A 193 7.33 13.47 -4.18
CA VAL A 193 8.24 14.42 -3.58
C VAL A 193 8.19 14.24 -2.06
N LEU A 194 9.37 14.22 -1.45
CA LEU A 194 9.51 14.08 0.00
C LEU A 194 9.73 15.43 0.66
N GLU A 195 9.14 15.61 1.83
CA GLU A 195 9.46 16.74 2.70
C GLU A 195 10.84 16.52 3.37
N PRO A 196 11.47 17.61 3.85
CA PRO A 196 12.68 17.48 4.66
C PRO A 196 12.46 16.56 5.86
N ARG A 197 13.52 15.83 6.24
CA ARG A 197 13.52 15.01 7.44
C ARG A 197 13.01 15.81 8.65
N PHE A 198 12.21 15.14 9.48
CA PHE A 198 11.66 15.72 10.70
C PHE A 198 11.72 14.74 11.87
N GLU A 199 11.64 15.29 13.07
CA GLU A 199 11.35 14.58 14.30
C GLU A 199 10.21 15.31 15.00
N GLY A 200 9.14 14.58 15.35
CA GLY A 200 7.92 15.18 15.87
C GLY A 200 7.22 14.31 16.91
N HIS A 201 6.31 14.95 17.65
CA HIS A 201 5.44 14.29 18.61
C HIS A 201 4.01 14.79 18.48
N LEU A 202 3.07 13.87 18.54
CA LEU A 202 1.64 14.12 18.62
C LEU A 202 1.18 13.85 20.06
N GLU A 203 0.69 14.86 20.71
CA GLU A 203 0.11 14.71 22.03
C GLU A 203 -1.28 14.08 21.93
N GLN A 204 -1.44 12.91 22.55
CA GLN A 204 -2.73 12.22 22.66
C GLN A 204 -2.82 11.48 23.97
N ASP A 205 -3.99 11.54 24.64
CA ASP A 205 -4.25 10.76 25.85
C ASP A 205 -4.40 9.27 25.50
N SER A 206 -3.29 8.58 25.44
CA SER A 206 -3.19 7.15 25.17
C SER A 206 -2.47 6.43 26.31
N HIS A 207 -2.88 5.19 26.58
CA HIS A 207 -2.18 4.32 27.53
C HIS A 207 -0.82 3.83 27.01
N GLN A 208 -0.60 3.91 25.71
CA GLN A 208 0.66 3.56 25.07
C GLN A 208 1.29 4.78 24.39
N THR A 209 2.59 4.72 24.21
CA THR A 209 3.33 5.59 23.32
C THR A 209 3.66 4.80 22.04
N HIS A 210 3.32 5.36 20.92
CA HIS A 210 3.53 4.78 19.59
C HIS A 210 4.68 5.50 18.91
N LEU A 211 5.59 4.73 18.31
CA LEU A 211 6.82 5.21 17.68
C LEU A 211 6.81 4.76 16.22
N ALA A 212 6.99 5.67 15.28
CA ALA A 212 7.17 5.35 13.87
C ALA A 212 8.43 6.03 13.32
N LEU A 213 9.23 5.26 12.59
CA LEU A 213 10.47 5.69 11.95
C LEU A 213 10.42 5.34 10.47
N GLN A 214 10.80 6.30 9.64
CA GLN A 214 10.84 6.13 8.19
C GLN A 214 12.25 6.43 7.66
N TYR A 215 12.88 5.43 7.07
CA TYR A 215 14.21 5.52 6.46
C TYR A 215 14.11 5.40 4.93
N ALA A 216 15.06 5.99 4.22
CA ALA A 216 15.24 5.68 2.81
C ALA A 216 15.57 4.19 2.63
N GLY A 217 14.97 3.58 1.61
CA GLY A 217 15.19 2.20 1.22
C GLY A 217 15.40 2.08 -0.29
N VAL A 218 15.13 0.92 -0.86
CA VAL A 218 15.30 0.71 -2.30
C VAL A 218 14.01 0.19 -2.94
N HIS A 219 13.79 0.58 -4.19
CA HIS A 219 12.66 0.13 -4.99
C HIS A 219 12.93 -1.26 -5.59
N PRO A 220 11.90 -2.09 -5.86
CA PRO A 220 12.04 -3.42 -6.47
C PRO A 220 12.85 -3.49 -7.77
N ARG A 221 12.93 -2.39 -8.53
CA ARG A 221 13.77 -2.29 -9.73
C ARG A 221 15.27 -2.21 -9.44
N SER A 222 15.66 -1.96 -8.19
CA SER A 222 17.08 -1.93 -7.79
C SER A 222 17.68 -3.33 -7.81
N SER A 223 18.94 -3.45 -8.25
CA SER A 223 19.72 -4.69 -8.14
C SER A 223 19.91 -5.13 -6.67
N ASN A 224 19.79 -4.20 -5.72
CA ASN A 224 19.92 -4.45 -4.29
C ASN A 224 18.59 -4.87 -3.62
N TRP A 225 17.49 -4.97 -4.37
CA TRP A 225 16.18 -5.26 -3.80
C TRP A 225 16.15 -6.51 -2.92
N TYR A 226 16.71 -7.62 -3.39
CA TYR A 226 16.72 -8.87 -2.63
C TYR A 226 17.63 -8.80 -1.40
N ALA A 227 18.75 -8.10 -1.48
CA ALA A 227 19.59 -7.83 -0.32
C ALA A 227 18.84 -7.00 0.73
N PHE A 228 18.11 -5.98 0.29
CA PHE A 228 17.30 -5.10 1.13
C PHE A 228 16.18 -5.87 1.86
N ILE A 229 15.36 -6.64 1.16
CA ILE A 229 14.25 -7.36 1.80
C ILE A 229 14.74 -8.48 2.73
N LEU A 230 15.87 -9.12 2.42
CA LEU A 230 16.51 -10.08 3.31
C LEU A 230 17.01 -9.40 4.59
N ALA A 231 17.63 -8.24 4.49
CA ALA A 231 18.08 -7.46 5.66
C ALA A 231 16.90 -6.99 6.53
N ILE A 232 15.80 -6.52 5.93
CA ILE A 232 14.58 -6.18 6.68
C ILE A 232 14.00 -7.42 7.37
N ASN A 233 14.01 -8.57 6.72
CA ASN A 233 13.50 -9.80 7.33
C ASN A 233 14.40 -10.29 8.48
N VAL A 234 15.72 -10.09 8.43
CA VAL A 234 16.62 -10.28 9.59
C VAL A 234 16.23 -9.35 10.73
N LEU A 235 15.86 -8.09 10.41
CA LEU A 235 15.47 -7.11 11.41
C LEU A 235 14.11 -7.45 12.05
N SER A 236 13.10 -7.88 11.25
CA SER A 236 11.71 -8.02 11.72
C SER A 236 10.89 -9.12 11.01
N GLY A 237 11.49 -10.24 10.63
CA GLY A 237 10.77 -11.28 9.86
C GLY A 237 10.07 -12.36 10.70
N ASN A 238 10.55 -12.61 11.91
CA ASN A 238 10.09 -13.71 12.76
C ASN A 238 10.49 -13.50 14.22
N SER A 239 10.16 -14.46 15.09
CA SER A 239 10.46 -14.39 16.53
C SER A 239 11.96 -14.42 16.86
N SER A 240 12.83 -14.83 15.96
CA SER A 240 14.30 -14.78 16.13
C SER A 240 14.93 -13.54 15.48
N SER A 241 14.14 -12.62 14.94
CA SER A 241 14.60 -11.37 14.34
C SER A 241 15.15 -10.41 15.39
N ARG A 242 16.04 -9.50 14.98
CA ARG A 242 16.75 -8.60 15.91
C ARG A 242 15.80 -7.77 16.74
N LEU A 243 14.80 -7.13 16.14
CA LEU A 243 13.84 -6.30 16.87
C LEU A 243 13.01 -7.12 17.87
N PHE A 244 12.55 -8.30 17.46
CA PHE A 244 11.78 -9.14 18.36
C PHE A 244 12.63 -9.58 19.58
N ALA A 245 13.86 -10.04 19.33
CA ALA A 245 14.77 -10.48 20.37
C ALA A 245 15.20 -9.34 21.32
N GLU A 246 15.63 -8.19 20.77
CA GLU A 246 16.19 -7.10 21.59
C GLU A 246 15.11 -6.25 22.27
N VAL A 247 14.03 -5.92 21.55
CA VAL A 247 12.99 -5.01 22.08
C VAL A 247 11.98 -5.76 22.93
N ARG A 248 11.53 -6.96 22.47
CA ARG A 248 10.43 -7.67 23.12
C ARG A 248 10.91 -8.71 24.13
N GLU A 249 11.81 -9.63 23.73
CA GLU A 249 12.18 -10.74 24.62
C GLU A 249 13.19 -10.35 25.69
N LYS A 250 14.30 -9.73 25.31
CA LYS A 250 15.39 -9.44 26.28
C LYS A 250 15.06 -8.28 27.22
N ARG A 251 14.41 -7.26 26.71
CA ARG A 251 14.16 -6.02 27.46
C ARG A 251 12.70 -5.83 27.85
N GLY A 252 11.77 -6.54 27.22
CA GLY A 252 10.32 -6.40 27.46
C GLY A 252 9.80 -4.99 27.21
N LEU A 253 10.40 -4.24 26.27
CA LEU A 253 10.11 -2.83 26.06
C LEU A 253 8.78 -2.61 25.33
N ALA A 254 8.46 -3.45 24.35
CA ALA A 254 7.26 -3.31 23.55
C ALA A 254 6.59 -4.67 23.33
N TYR A 255 5.26 -4.68 23.30
CA TYR A 255 4.48 -5.85 22.89
C TYR A 255 4.46 -6.00 21.38
N SER A 256 4.33 -4.87 20.67
CA SER A 256 4.32 -4.81 19.22
C SER A 256 5.54 -4.03 18.73
N VAL A 257 6.36 -4.69 17.92
CA VAL A 257 7.51 -4.11 17.24
C VAL A 257 7.63 -4.74 15.86
N SER A 258 7.83 -3.91 14.83
CA SER A 258 7.94 -4.37 13.46
C SER A 258 8.79 -3.43 12.59
N ALA A 259 9.33 -3.98 11.51
CA ALA A 259 9.89 -3.21 10.42
C ALA A 259 9.49 -3.87 9.10
N SER A 260 9.19 -3.07 8.10
CA SER A 260 8.73 -3.50 6.77
C SER A 260 9.30 -2.61 5.67
N SER A 261 9.26 -3.14 4.44
CA SER A 261 9.51 -2.33 3.25
C SER A 261 8.22 -1.67 2.80
N GLU A 262 8.28 -0.39 2.51
CA GLU A 262 7.19 0.39 1.91
C GLU A 262 7.60 0.96 0.57
N LEU A 263 6.62 1.19 -0.30
CA LEU A 263 6.84 1.70 -1.65
C LEU A 263 5.87 2.83 -1.93
N MET A 264 6.38 3.87 -2.59
CA MET A 264 5.57 4.95 -3.13
C MET A 264 6.20 5.41 -4.45
N GLY A 265 5.50 5.22 -5.55
CA GLY A 265 6.04 5.48 -6.88
C GLY A 265 7.36 4.75 -7.12
N PRO A 266 8.40 5.46 -7.55
CA PRO A 266 9.72 4.90 -7.78
C PRO A 266 10.56 4.76 -6.51
N LEU A 267 10.04 5.16 -5.35
CA LEU A 267 10.77 5.20 -4.09
C LEU A 267 10.47 3.98 -3.22
N GLY A 268 11.48 3.51 -2.51
CA GLY A 268 11.37 2.47 -1.49
C GLY A 268 11.82 2.99 -0.13
N PHE A 269 11.23 2.47 0.93
CA PHE A 269 11.49 2.87 2.31
C PHE A 269 11.58 1.65 3.22
N LEU A 270 12.26 1.84 4.34
CA LEU A 270 12.13 0.99 5.52
C LEU A 270 11.29 1.76 6.54
N SER A 271 10.14 1.22 6.89
CA SER A 271 9.25 1.73 7.93
C SER A 271 9.37 0.85 9.17
N ALA A 272 9.52 1.45 10.34
CA ALA A 272 9.59 0.73 11.60
C ALA A 272 8.59 1.30 12.61
N TYR A 273 8.03 0.43 13.43
CA TYR A 273 7.02 0.76 14.42
C TYR A 273 7.28 0.03 15.73
N ALA A 274 6.98 0.71 16.85
CA ALA A 274 6.85 0.07 18.16
C ALA A 274 5.74 0.72 18.98
N GLY A 275 4.97 -0.11 19.69
CA GLY A 275 4.01 0.31 20.71
C GLY A 275 4.50 -0.08 22.10
N THR A 276 4.67 0.91 23.00
CA THR A 276 5.29 0.74 24.31
C THR A 276 4.54 1.54 25.38
N THR A 277 4.96 1.43 26.66
CA THR A 277 4.44 2.29 27.70
C THR A 277 5.15 3.65 27.71
N PRO A 278 4.54 4.73 28.23
CA PRO A 278 5.16 6.04 28.27
C PRO A 278 6.53 6.05 28.95
N GLU A 279 6.69 5.27 30.05
CA GLU A 279 7.91 5.21 30.85
C GLU A 279 9.08 4.53 30.10
N ARG A 280 8.77 3.67 29.14
CA ARG A 280 9.77 2.93 28.34
C ARG A 280 10.00 3.50 26.96
N ALA A 281 9.28 4.54 26.58
CA ALA A 281 9.25 5.04 25.21
C ALA A 281 10.62 5.54 24.73
N GLU A 282 11.38 6.24 25.57
CA GLU A 282 12.72 6.74 25.23
C GLU A 282 13.71 5.59 25.02
N GLU A 283 13.71 4.59 25.90
CA GLU A 283 14.55 3.40 25.73
C GLU A 283 14.14 2.60 24.50
N THR A 284 12.84 2.43 24.28
CA THR A 284 12.32 1.70 23.11
C THR A 284 12.76 2.39 21.81
N LEU A 285 12.65 3.71 21.70
CA LEU A 285 13.10 4.47 20.53
C LEU A 285 14.60 4.32 20.32
N SER A 286 15.39 4.42 21.39
CA SER A 286 16.84 4.28 21.34
C SER A 286 17.26 2.88 20.84
N VAL A 287 16.65 1.82 21.38
CA VAL A 287 16.95 0.44 20.98
C VAL A 287 16.48 0.18 19.55
N LEU A 288 15.27 0.62 19.18
CA LEU A 288 14.74 0.48 17.82
C LEU A 288 15.66 1.12 16.77
N ARG A 289 16.10 2.35 17.01
CA ARG A 289 17.08 3.03 16.16
C ARG A 289 18.41 2.29 16.09
N ALA A 290 18.95 1.91 17.24
CA ALA A 290 20.26 1.24 17.31
C ALA A 290 20.26 -0.07 16.53
N GLU A 291 19.19 -0.89 16.62
CA GLU A 291 19.10 -2.14 15.87
C GLU A 291 19.01 -1.92 14.36
N ILE A 292 18.31 -0.88 13.91
CA ILE A 292 18.23 -0.52 12.49
C ILE A 292 19.57 0.04 12.00
N GLU A 293 20.12 1.01 12.72
CA GLU A 293 21.37 1.66 12.34
C GLU A 293 22.56 0.69 12.38
N THR A 294 22.58 -0.29 13.31
CA THR A 294 23.64 -1.30 13.35
C THR A 294 23.63 -2.32 12.22
N LEU A 295 22.57 -2.34 11.38
CA LEU A 295 22.57 -3.17 10.17
C LEU A 295 23.77 -2.90 9.26
N HIS A 296 24.32 -1.66 9.23
CA HIS A 296 25.53 -1.33 8.46
C HIS A 296 26.74 -2.18 8.83
N ARG A 297 26.78 -2.78 10.02
CA ARG A 297 27.82 -3.74 10.47
C ARG A 297 27.68 -5.11 9.83
N GLY A 298 26.64 -5.29 9.03
CA GLY A 298 26.32 -6.52 8.34
C GLY A 298 25.41 -7.46 9.13
N VAL A 299 25.07 -8.55 8.49
CA VAL A 299 24.32 -9.68 9.05
C VAL A 299 25.20 -10.93 9.06
N SER A 300 24.92 -11.87 9.95
CA SER A 300 25.62 -13.14 9.99
C SER A 300 25.06 -14.14 8.95
N ALA A 301 25.81 -15.19 8.64
CA ALA A 301 25.35 -16.25 7.74
C ALA A 301 24.08 -16.93 8.27
N ASP A 302 23.99 -17.15 9.58
CA ASP A 302 22.82 -17.78 10.21
C ASP A 302 21.57 -16.88 10.15
N GLU A 303 21.72 -15.57 10.35
CA GLU A 303 20.63 -14.61 10.20
C GLU A 303 20.11 -14.57 8.75
N LEU A 304 21.04 -14.51 7.80
CA LEU A 304 20.68 -14.51 6.38
C LEU A 304 19.95 -15.79 5.97
N GLU A 305 20.40 -16.96 6.44
CA GLU A 305 19.76 -18.22 6.09
C GLU A 305 18.37 -18.36 6.71
N ARG A 306 18.17 -17.97 7.98
CA ARG A 306 16.84 -17.90 8.60
C ARG A 306 15.91 -16.96 7.85
N SER A 307 16.39 -15.77 7.45
CA SER A 307 15.65 -14.82 6.66
C SER A 307 15.25 -15.40 5.30
N ARG A 308 16.19 -16.04 4.62
CA ARG A 308 15.94 -16.70 3.33
C ARG A 308 14.85 -17.77 3.42
N ILE A 309 14.95 -18.67 4.41
CA ILE A 309 13.95 -19.71 4.65
C ILE A 309 12.56 -19.08 4.89
N SER A 310 12.50 -18.04 5.71
CA SER A 310 11.25 -17.31 6.00
C SER A 310 10.61 -16.75 4.74
N LEU A 311 11.39 -16.03 3.90
CA LEU A 311 10.87 -15.43 2.67
C LEU A 311 10.49 -16.48 1.63
N LEU A 312 11.25 -17.56 1.51
CA LEU A 312 10.92 -18.67 0.62
C LEU A 312 9.63 -19.39 1.05
N SER A 313 9.45 -19.63 2.34
CA SER A 313 8.20 -20.20 2.87
C SER A 313 7.00 -19.32 2.56
N SER A 314 7.12 -18.00 2.75
CA SER A 314 6.08 -17.05 2.42
C SER A 314 5.80 -17.00 0.91
N LEU A 315 6.82 -17.11 0.07
CA LEU A 315 6.69 -17.18 -1.39
C LEU A 315 5.89 -18.41 -1.82
N ILE A 316 6.23 -19.59 -1.29
CA ILE A 316 5.53 -20.86 -1.59
C ILE A 316 4.08 -20.77 -1.16
N GLN A 317 3.80 -20.37 0.10
CA GLN A 317 2.44 -20.24 0.63
C GLN A 317 1.59 -19.24 -0.19
N SER A 318 2.18 -18.11 -0.60
CA SER A 318 1.49 -17.14 -1.46
C SER A 318 1.22 -17.70 -2.85
N GLY A 319 2.05 -18.62 -3.34
CA GLY A 319 1.88 -19.30 -4.62
C GLY A 319 0.68 -20.25 -4.68
N GLU A 320 0.25 -20.79 -3.54
CA GLU A 320 -0.90 -21.69 -3.44
C GLU A 320 -2.26 -20.96 -3.57
N SER A 321 -2.28 -19.66 -3.38
CA SER A 321 -3.47 -18.83 -3.51
C SER A 321 -3.57 -18.17 -4.87
N ALA A 322 -4.60 -18.50 -5.67
CA ALA A 322 -4.86 -17.85 -6.95
C ALA A 322 -4.98 -16.31 -6.80
N ARG A 323 -5.64 -15.83 -5.74
CA ARG A 323 -5.75 -14.41 -5.43
C ARG A 323 -4.39 -13.77 -5.19
N ALA A 324 -3.54 -14.38 -4.35
CA ALA A 324 -2.21 -13.85 -4.05
C ALA A 324 -1.33 -13.89 -5.30
N ARG A 325 -1.41 -14.96 -6.09
CA ARG A 325 -0.68 -15.07 -7.36
C ARG A 325 -1.13 -14.01 -8.36
N CYS A 326 -2.43 -13.80 -8.53
CA CYS A 326 -2.98 -12.75 -9.40
C CYS A 326 -2.47 -11.35 -8.98
N SER A 327 -2.53 -11.04 -7.69
CA SER A 327 -2.02 -9.77 -7.15
C SER A 327 -0.52 -9.61 -7.38
N SER A 328 0.26 -10.68 -7.24
CA SER A 328 1.71 -10.69 -7.51
C SER A 328 2.02 -10.41 -8.98
N LEU A 329 1.30 -11.05 -9.90
CA LEU A 329 1.47 -10.86 -11.35
C LEU A 329 1.17 -9.42 -11.77
N GLY A 330 0.06 -8.84 -11.27
CA GLY A 330 -0.30 -7.44 -11.55
C GLY A 330 0.74 -6.46 -11.02
N ARG A 331 1.22 -6.68 -9.79
CA ARG A 331 2.28 -5.87 -9.17
C ARG A 331 3.61 -5.97 -9.92
N ASP A 332 4.03 -7.19 -10.26
CA ASP A 332 5.25 -7.42 -11.04
C ASP A 332 5.21 -6.69 -12.37
N TYR A 333 4.09 -6.78 -13.08
CA TYR A 333 3.93 -6.07 -14.34
C TYR A 333 4.02 -4.55 -14.16
N GLY A 334 3.40 -4.00 -13.11
CA GLY A 334 3.50 -2.58 -12.76
C GLY A 334 4.95 -2.13 -12.46
N TRP A 335 5.72 -2.96 -11.76
CA TRP A 335 7.09 -2.61 -11.39
C TRP A 335 8.10 -2.86 -12.50
N TYR A 336 8.01 -3.99 -13.21
CA TYR A 336 9.04 -4.46 -14.13
C TYR A 336 8.63 -4.41 -15.61
N GLY A 337 7.37 -4.11 -15.94
CA GLY A 337 6.83 -4.25 -17.28
C GLY A 337 6.71 -5.71 -17.76
N ARG A 338 6.97 -6.67 -16.86
CA ARG A 338 6.83 -8.12 -17.09
C ARG A 338 6.43 -8.85 -15.83
N THR A 339 5.90 -10.02 -15.95
CA THR A 339 5.66 -10.93 -14.83
C THR A 339 6.90 -11.77 -14.54
N ARG A 340 7.01 -12.27 -13.30
CA ARG A 340 8.03 -13.21 -12.87
C ARG A 340 7.38 -14.53 -12.45
N THR A 341 8.04 -15.64 -12.75
CA THR A 341 7.64 -16.94 -12.21
C THR A 341 8.01 -17.04 -10.73
N LEU A 342 7.39 -17.97 -10.01
CA LEU A 342 7.80 -18.26 -8.63
C LEU A 342 9.25 -18.76 -8.58
N GLU A 343 9.65 -19.57 -9.56
CA GLU A 343 10.99 -20.09 -9.70
C GLU A 343 12.04 -18.99 -9.94
N GLU A 344 11.72 -17.96 -10.76
CA GLU A 344 12.58 -16.78 -10.93
C GLU A 344 12.81 -16.05 -9.60
N VAL A 345 11.73 -15.84 -8.82
CA VAL A 345 11.83 -15.17 -7.52
C VAL A 345 12.58 -16.03 -6.50
N GLU A 346 12.30 -17.33 -6.46
CA GLU A 346 13.01 -18.30 -5.62
C GLU A 346 14.50 -18.33 -5.95
N THR A 347 14.85 -18.45 -7.22
CA THR A 347 16.24 -18.46 -7.69
C THR A 347 16.97 -17.17 -7.29
N ALA A 348 16.31 -16.03 -7.45
CA ALA A 348 16.88 -14.74 -7.06
C ALA A 348 17.14 -14.67 -5.55
N LEU A 349 16.19 -15.10 -4.70
CA LEU A 349 16.35 -15.14 -3.25
C LEU A 349 17.47 -16.10 -2.82
N ARG A 350 17.53 -17.30 -3.41
CA ARG A 350 18.57 -18.29 -3.12
C ARG A 350 19.96 -17.83 -3.57
N GLY A 351 20.02 -17.07 -4.67
CA GLY A 351 21.25 -16.58 -5.27
C GLY A 351 21.95 -15.46 -4.49
N VAL A 352 21.27 -14.77 -3.57
CA VAL A 352 21.87 -13.68 -2.79
C VAL A 352 22.93 -14.21 -1.84
N LYS A 353 24.15 -13.72 -1.94
CA LYS A 353 25.28 -14.10 -1.09
C LYS A 353 25.37 -13.16 0.13
N LEU A 354 25.96 -13.66 1.22
CA LEU A 354 26.21 -12.87 2.44
C LEU A 354 26.99 -11.58 2.13
N GLU A 355 28.03 -11.70 1.31
CA GLU A 355 28.86 -10.56 0.89
C GLU A 355 28.03 -9.46 0.20
N GLN A 356 27.08 -9.85 -0.66
CA GLN A 356 26.21 -8.89 -1.35
C GLN A 356 25.31 -8.12 -0.37
N VAL A 357 24.74 -8.83 0.63
CA VAL A 357 23.92 -8.18 1.68
C VAL A 357 24.78 -7.24 2.49
N ASN A 358 25.97 -7.65 2.93
CA ASN A 358 26.82 -6.85 3.77
C ASN A 358 27.40 -5.64 3.01
N THR A 359 27.83 -5.81 1.76
CA THR A 359 28.26 -4.69 0.90
C THR A 359 27.12 -3.68 0.67
N PHE A 360 25.88 -4.19 0.46
CA PHE A 360 24.72 -3.32 0.36
C PHE A 360 24.52 -2.50 1.63
N LEU A 361 24.56 -3.14 2.80
CA LEU A 361 24.34 -2.50 4.09
C LEU A 361 25.44 -1.49 4.46
N GLU A 362 26.69 -1.76 4.10
CA GLU A 362 27.80 -0.79 4.23
C GLU A 362 27.60 0.43 3.34
N GLY A 363 27.15 0.24 2.10
CA GLY A 363 26.95 1.32 1.12
C GLY A 363 25.63 2.08 1.30
N HIS A 364 24.70 1.54 2.08
CA HIS A 364 23.37 2.12 2.31
C HIS A 364 23.02 2.05 3.81
N PRO A 365 23.76 2.78 4.67
CA PRO A 365 23.43 2.83 6.08
C PRO A 365 22.05 3.45 6.26
N PHE A 366 21.23 2.84 7.12
CA PHE A 366 19.94 3.40 7.51
C PHE A 366 20.18 4.51 8.54
N GLU A 367 20.35 5.73 8.04
CA GLU A 367 20.66 6.91 8.85
C GLU A 367 19.58 7.98 8.67
N ASN A 368 19.51 8.87 9.64
CA ASN A 368 18.67 10.07 9.55
C ASN A 368 17.19 9.78 9.19
N PRO A 369 16.45 8.97 9.96
CA PRO A 369 15.03 8.74 9.72
C PRO A 369 14.21 10.01 9.95
N SER A 370 13.03 10.09 9.31
CA SER A 370 11.92 10.86 9.87
C SER A 370 11.30 10.07 11.01
N ILE A 371 11.04 10.75 12.12
CA ILE A 371 10.51 10.14 13.35
C ILE A 371 9.24 10.87 13.75
N LEU A 372 8.18 10.10 13.98
CA LEU A 372 6.96 10.61 14.60
C LEU A 372 6.60 9.72 15.79
N THR A 373 6.24 10.35 16.88
CA THR A 373 5.78 9.65 18.09
C THR A 373 4.39 10.16 18.46
N LEU A 374 3.58 9.32 19.10
CA LEU A 374 2.24 9.67 19.56
C LEU A 374 2.04 9.10 20.96
N GLY A 375 1.57 9.96 21.89
CA GLY A 375 1.31 9.59 23.28
C GLY A 375 1.17 10.80 24.19
N LYS A 376 1.11 10.56 25.51
CA LYS A 376 0.90 11.64 26.52
C LYS A 376 2.05 12.64 26.60
N SER A 377 3.27 12.21 26.27
CA SER A 377 4.47 13.04 26.44
C SER A 377 5.47 12.78 25.33
N ALA A 378 6.17 13.82 24.91
CA ALA A 378 7.24 13.73 23.91
C ALA A 378 8.38 12.80 24.37
N VAL A 379 8.88 12.00 23.44
CA VAL A 379 9.74 10.83 23.72
C VAL A 379 11.23 11.17 23.71
N SER A 380 11.70 12.32 23.34
CA SER A 380 13.15 12.58 23.40
C SER A 380 13.50 14.03 23.69
N ARG A 381 14.72 14.22 24.20
CA ARG A 381 15.33 15.54 24.33
C ARG A 381 15.62 16.12 22.95
N GLY A 382 14.67 16.84 22.38
CA GLY A 382 14.84 17.55 21.10
C GLY A 382 13.72 17.36 20.07
N VAL A 383 12.76 16.46 20.31
CA VAL A 383 11.57 16.34 19.45
C VAL A 383 10.66 17.55 19.70
N ALA A 384 10.41 18.33 18.66
CA ALA A 384 9.49 19.47 18.77
C ALA A 384 8.07 18.95 19.01
N VAL A 385 7.43 19.43 20.09
CA VAL A 385 5.99 19.18 20.32
C VAL A 385 5.24 19.96 19.24
N MET A 386 4.56 19.26 18.37
CA MET A 386 3.71 19.87 17.35
C MET A 386 2.26 19.86 17.85
N ARG A 387 1.65 21.02 17.85
CA ARG A 387 0.24 21.24 18.23
C ARG A 387 -0.66 21.25 17.01
#